data_533a86929203b18fb55a9fd59febc07d
#
_entry.id   533a86929203b18fb55a9fd59febc07d
#
_cell.length_a   1.000
_cell.length_b   1.000
_cell.length_c   1.000
_cell.angle_alpha   90.00
_cell.angle_beta   90.00
_cell.angle_gamma   90.00
#
_symmetry.space_group_name_H-M   'P 1'
#
loop_
_entity.id
_entity.type
_entity.pdbx_description
1 polymer ?
#
loop_
_entity_poly.entity_id
_entity_poly.type
_entity_poly.pdbx_seq_one_letter_code
_entity_poly.pdbx_strand_id
1 'polypeptide(L)'
;MSDNVTIDAYDKYAHNYDESVAEFWDKFPRDFVGKFAELAPGKRVLDVGSGSGRDALLLRDHEFEVVCQDGSREMIAMTDALGFESHHMAFADMDFEPESFDAIWAYTSLIHIPSDDARQMIQRLRTYLRPRGVFAIGVIEGDSAGMVDHRTMPGNPRYFKKYSSDELKQLIEPFGFKLVHEQKYQPNNSVYINQLFV
;
A
#
# COMPACT_ATOMS: atom_id res chain seq x y z
N MET A 1 12.04 6.38 13.88
CA MET A 1 12.53 5.21 14.67
C MET A 1 11.62 3.99 14.53
N SER A 2 10.30 4.13 14.42
CA SER A 2 9.37 2.98 14.17
C SER A 2 9.54 2.37 12.79
N ASP A 3 9.86 3.17 11.79
CA ASP A 3 9.98 2.74 10.39
C ASP A 3 11.13 1.74 10.20
N ASN A 4 12.31 2.03 10.77
CA ASN A 4 13.47 1.13 10.65
C ASN A 4 13.19 -0.26 11.24
N VAL A 5 12.56 -0.35 12.42
CA VAL A 5 12.26 -1.65 13.05
C VAL A 5 11.28 -2.47 12.21
N THR A 6 10.28 -1.81 11.61
CA THR A 6 9.32 -2.48 10.73
C THR A 6 9.98 -2.94 9.43
N ILE A 7 10.79 -2.09 8.80
CA ILE A 7 11.56 -2.40 7.59
C ILE A 7 12.53 -3.58 7.85
N ASP A 8 13.29 -3.53 8.95
CA ASP A 8 14.23 -4.60 9.33
C ASP A 8 13.53 -5.95 9.53
N ALA A 9 12.30 -5.93 10.06
CA ALA A 9 11.49 -7.14 10.21
C ALA A 9 11.09 -7.71 8.84
N TYR A 10 10.69 -6.87 7.90
CA TYR A 10 10.34 -7.28 6.53
C TYR A 10 11.57 -7.76 5.76
N ASP A 11 12.72 -7.10 5.87
CA ASP A 11 13.98 -7.57 5.28
C ASP A 11 14.32 -8.98 5.73
N LYS A 12 14.27 -9.21 7.04
CA LYS A 12 14.65 -10.49 7.62
C LYS A 12 13.72 -11.65 7.22
N TYR A 13 12.44 -11.37 7.00
CA TYR A 13 11.40 -12.39 6.80
C TYR A 13 10.69 -12.30 5.44
N ALA A 14 11.27 -11.65 4.45
CA ALA A 14 10.62 -11.36 3.16
C ALA A 14 9.99 -12.61 2.52
N HIS A 15 10.74 -13.69 2.35
CA HIS A 15 10.24 -14.94 1.75
C HIS A 15 9.17 -15.62 2.60
N ASN A 16 9.35 -15.70 3.92
CA ASN A 16 8.34 -16.28 4.81
C ASN A 16 7.05 -15.45 4.80
N TYR A 17 7.18 -14.13 4.74
CA TYR A 17 6.03 -13.24 4.63
C TYR A 17 5.28 -13.45 3.32
N ASP A 18 5.98 -13.49 2.18
CA ASP A 18 5.40 -13.72 0.87
C ASP A 18 4.57 -15.01 0.83
N GLU A 19 5.13 -16.12 1.32
CA GLU A 19 4.40 -17.38 1.44
C GLU A 19 3.15 -17.26 2.32
N SER A 20 3.25 -16.53 3.44
CA SER A 20 2.17 -16.39 4.42
C SER A 20 0.97 -15.58 3.93
N VAL A 21 1.17 -14.71 2.93
CA VAL A 21 0.11 -13.85 2.36
C VAL A 21 -0.44 -14.34 1.02
N ALA A 22 0.07 -15.45 0.48
CA ALA A 22 -0.34 -15.98 -0.82
C ALA A 22 -1.86 -16.21 -0.89
N GLU A 23 -2.44 -16.91 0.08
CA GLU A 23 -3.87 -17.21 0.14
C GLU A 23 -4.75 -15.94 0.22
N PHE A 24 -4.25 -14.88 0.87
CA PHE A 24 -4.93 -13.58 0.92
C PHE A 24 -5.08 -13.00 -0.49
N TRP A 25 -3.99 -12.98 -1.27
CA TRP A 25 -3.98 -12.41 -2.62
C TRP A 25 -4.74 -13.28 -3.63
N ASP A 26 -4.77 -14.60 -3.46
CA ASP A 26 -5.60 -15.50 -4.27
C ASP A 26 -7.10 -15.20 -4.12
N LYS A 27 -7.51 -14.77 -2.93
CA LYS A 27 -8.91 -14.42 -2.58
C LYS A 27 -9.22 -12.93 -2.69
N PHE A 28 -8.24 -12.10 -3.05
CA PHE A 28 -8.43 -10.65 -3.12
C PHE A 28 -9.54 -10.27 -4.12
N PRO A 29 -10.43 -9.32 -3.78
CA PRO A 29 -11.57 -8.95 -4.62
C PRO A 29 -11.13 -8.30 -5.92
N ARG A 30 -11.28 -9.03 -7.03
CA ARG A 30 -10.86 -8.58 -8.37
C ARG A 30 -11.71 -7.43 -8.89
N ASP A 31 -12.96 -7.31 -8.46
CA ASP A 31 -13.85 -6.19 -8.78
C ASP A 31 -13.34 -4.85 -8.25
N PHE A 32 -12.65 -4.85 -7.09
CA PHE A 32 -12.00 -3.64 -6.59
C PHE A 32 -10.86 -3.17 -7.51
N VAL A 33 -10.02 -4.10 -7.98
CA VAL A 33 -8.95 -3.80 -8.94
C VAL A 33 -9.53 -3.34 -10.27
N GLY A 34 -10.59 -4.00 -10.76
CA GLY A 34 -11.33 -3.60 -11.96
C GLY A 34 -11.86 -2.17 -11.85
N LYS A 35 -12.45 -1.82 -10.69
CA LYS A 35 -12.95 -0.46 -10.44
C LYS A 35 -11.85 0.59 -10.40
N PHE A 36 -10.71 0.26 -9.80
CA PHE A 36 -9.51 1.10 -9.84
C PHE A 36 -9.05 1.35 -11.27
N ALA A 37 -8.97 0.29 -12.09
CA ALA A 37 -8.56 0.38 -13.49
C ALA A 37 -9.53 1.22 -14.36
N GLU A 38 -10.85 1.14 -14.09
CA GLU A 38 -11.86 1.96 -14.77
C GLU A 38 -11.72 3.46 -14.46
N LEU A 39 -11.31 3.80 -13.24
CA LEU A 39 -11.19 5.18 -12.78
C LEU A 39 -9.85 5.82 -13.17
N ALA A 40 -8.79 5.03 -13.32
CA ALA A 40 -7.46 5.54 -13.62
C ALA A 40 -7.42 6.21 -15.01
N PRO A 41 -6.92 7.46 -15.12
CA PRO A 41 -6.90 8.19 -16.39
C PRO A 41 -5.80 7.73 -17.36
N GLY A 42 -4.90 6.86 -16.91
CA GLY A 42 -3.78 6.31 -17.67
C GLY A 42 -3.25 5.04 -17.01
N LYS A 43 -2.06 4.61 -17.42
CA LYS A 43 -1.56 3.26 -17.09
C LYS A 43 -0.36 3.24 -16.14
N ARG A 44 0.29 4.37 -15.86
CA ARG A 44 1.46 4.39 -14.96
C ARG A 44 1.02 4.48 -13.50
N VAL A 45 1.30 3.44 -12.74
CA VAL A 45 0.87 3.28 -11.32
C VAL A 45 2.08 3.19 -10.42
N LEU A 46 2.05 3.93 -9.31
CA LEU A 46 2.98 3.74 -8.19
C LEU A 46 2.36 2.81 -7.16
N ASP A 47 3.01 1.68 -6.90
CA ASP A 47 2.67 0.75 -5.83
C ASP A 47 3.53 1.06 -4.61
N VAL A 48 2.90 1.64 -3.58
CA VAL A 48 3.54 2.19 -2.38
C VAL A 48 3.58 1.16 -1.27
N GLY A 49 4.77 0.72 -0.89
CA GLY A 49 4.96 -0.41 0.01
C GLY A 49 4.58 -1.72 -0.69
N SER A 50 5.14 -1.93 -1.88
CA SER A 50 4.79 -3.02 -2.81
C SER A 50 5.04 -4.43 -2.27
N GLY A 51 5.80 -4.54 -1.15
CA GLY A 51 6.16 -5.83 -0.61
C GLY A 51 6.81 -6.73 -1.67
N SER A 52 6.41 -7.99 -1.69
CA SER A 52 6.89 -8.99 -2.67
C SER A 52 6.32 -8.83 -4.09
N GLY A 53 5.47 -7.82 -4.35
CA GLY A 53 4.90 -7.52 -5.66
C GLY A 53 3.65 -8.32 -6.04
N ARG A 54 2.93 -8.89 -5.07
CA ARG A 54 1.72 -9.68 -5.36
C ARG A 54 0.57 -8.84 -5.88
N ASP A 55 0.37 -7.65 -5.34
CA ASP A 55 -0.58 -6.66 -5.85
C ASP A 55 -0.08 -5.99 -7.13
N ALA A 56 1.23 -5.75 -7.28
CA ALA A 56 1.80 -5.31 -8.55
C ALA A 56 1.51 -6.29 -9.71
N LEU A 57 1.54 -7.60 -9.45
CA LEU A 57 1.13 -8.62 -10.43
C LEU A 57 -0.34 -8.47 -10.83
N LEU A 58 -1.24 -8.23 -9.86
CA LEU A 58 -2.66 -7.99 -10.16
C LEU A 58 -2.88 -6.72 -11.00
N LEU A 59 -2.13 -5.66 -10.70
CA LEU A 59 -2.20 -4.41 -11.46
C LEU A 59 -1.67 -4.61 -12.89
N ARG A 60 -0.59 -5.39 -13.06
CA ARG A 60 -0.06 -5.75 -14.37
C ARG A 60 -1.05 -6.56 -15.21
N ASP A 61 -1.85 -7.43 -14.60
CA ASP A 61 -2.92 -8.17 -15.29
C ASP A 61 -4.03 -7.23 -15.82
N HIS A 62 -4.15 -6.02 -15.27
CA HIS A 62 -5.00 -4.93 -15.75
C HIS A 62 -4.27 -3.94 -16.69
N GLU A 63 -3.12 -4.36 -17.24
CA GLU A 63 -2.31 -3.61 -18.22
C GLU A 63 -1.71 -2.31 -17.65
N PHE A 64 -1.48 -2.23 -16.34
CA PHE A 64 -0.75 -1.12 -15.74
C PHE A 64 0.76 -1.31 -15.89
N GLU A 65 1.46 -0.18 -16.09
CA GLU A 65 2.90 -0.02 -15.94
C GLU A 65 3.18 0.28 -14.47
N VAL A 66 3.52 -0.75 -13.71
CA VAL A 66 3.68 -0.64 -12.26
C VAL A 66 5.11 -0.29 -11.89
N VAL A 67 5.25 0.76 -11.11
CA VAL A 67 6.49 1.15 -10.44
C VAL A 67 6.36 0.75 -8.97
N CYS A 68 7.20 -0.16 -8.51
CA CYS A 68 7.20 -0.66 -7.14
C CYS A 68 8.10 0.18 -6.24
N GLN A 69 7.63 0.53 -5.05
CA GLN A 69 8.43 1.19 -4.02
C GLN A 69 8.26 0.46 -2.69
N ASP A 70 9.36 0.13 -2.03
CA ASP A 70 9.36 -0.43 -0.67
C ASP A 70 10.61 -0.01 0.11
N GLY A 71 10.50 0.04 1.44
CA GLY A 71 11.61 0.30 2.33
C GLY A 71 12.52 -0.91 2.56
N SER A 72 12.02 -2.12 2.30
CA SER A 72 12.77 -3.36 2.45
C SER A 72 13.55 -3.69 1.17
N ARG A 73 14.86 -3.91 1.32
CA ARG A 73 15.74 -4.30 0.21
C ARG A 73 15.37 -5.67 -0.37
N GLU A 74 15.03 -6.61 0.50
CA GLU A 74 14.65 -7.96 0.09
C GLU A 74 13.32 -7.97 -0.67
N MET A 75 12.33 -7.14 -0.26
CA MET A 75 11.08 -6.98 -1.01
C MET A 75 11.34 -6.38 -2.41
N ILE A 76 12.19 -5.37 -2.51
CA ILE A 76 12.58 -4.78 -3.79
C ILE A 76 13.32 -5.79 -4.68
N ALA A 77 14.20 -6.62 -4.12
CA ALA A 77 14.85 -7.68 -4.90
C ALA A 77 13.82 -8.67 -5.48
N MET A 78 12.71 -8.93 -4.78
CA MET A 78 11.64 -9.80 -5.28
C MET A 78 10.86 -9.13 -6.43
N THR A 79 10.53 -7.84 -6.32
CA THR A 79 9.84 -7.10 -7.40
C THR A 79 10.72 -6.90 -8.62
N ASP A 80 12.03 -6.66 -8.44
CA ASP A 80 13.02 -6.65 -9.53
C ASP A 80 13.07 -7.98 -10.27
N ALA A 81 13.08 -9.11 -9.53
CA ALA A 81 13.09 -10.46 -10.11
C ALA A 81 11.80 -10.76 -10.92
N LEU A 82 10.68 -10.11 -10.60
CA LEU A 82 9.42 -10.16 -11.36
C LEU A 82 9.41 -9.24 -12.60
N GLY A 83 10.47 -8.43 -12.78
CA GLY A 83 10.65 -7.52 -13.91
C GLY A 83 9.93 -6.18 -13.78
N PHE A 84 9.59 -5.73 -12.57
CA PHE A 84 9.05 -4.40 -12.33
C PHE A 84 10.16 -3.33 -12.25
N GLU A 85 9.84 -2.08 -12.58
CA GLU A 85 10.62 -0.92 -12.18
C GLU A 85 10.49 -0.77 -10.66
N SER A 86 11.58 -0.93 -9.90
CA SER A 86 11.53 -1.03 -8.44
C SER A 86 12.50 -0.05 -7.78
N HIS A 87 12.05 0.57 -6.68
CA HIS A 87 12.80 1.60 -5.97
C HIS A 87 12.88 1.29 -4.47
N HIS A 88 14.10 1.07 -3.98
CA HIS A 88 14.38 0.89 -2.56
C HIS A 88 14.42 2.24 -1.85
N MET A 89 13.31 2.66 -1.27
CA MET A 89 13.15 3.92 -0.53
C MET A 89 12.18 3.73 0.64
N ALA A 90 12.48 4.28 1.81
CA ALA A 90 11.48 4.41 2.86
C ALA A 90 10.42 5.47 2.48
N PHE A 91 9.25 5.44 3.11
CA PHE A 91 8.18 6.42 2.82
C PHE A 91 8.63 7.89 3.00
N ALA A 92 9.49 8.14 4.00
CA ALA A 92 10.04 9.48 4.25
C ALA A 92 10.99 9.96 3.16
N ASP A 93 11.61 9.03 2.43
CA ASP A 93 12.67 9.30 1.45
C ASP A 93 12.18 9.25 0.00
N MET A 94 10.87 9.00 -0.22
CA MET A 94 10.32 8.99 -1.57
C MET A 94 10.54 10.33 -2.27
N ASP A 95 11.11 10.28 -3.48
CA ASP A 95 11.47 11.45 -4.29
C ASP A 95 11.19 11.16 -5.78
N PHE A 96 9.91 11.05 -6.11
CA PHE A 96 9.46 10.94 -7.49
C PHE A 96 9.14 12.30 -8.07
N GLU A 97 9.24 12.44 -9.40
CA GLU A 97 8.86 13.66 -10.09
C GLU A 97 7.36 13.96 -9.88
N PRO A 98 7.00 15.23 -9.65
CA PRO A 98 5.60 15.62 -9.56
C PRO A 98 4.79 15.21 -10.80
N GLU A 99 3.53 14.85 -10.61
CA GLU A 99 2.60 14.49 -11.69
C GLU A 99 3.13 13.38 -12.62
N SER A 100 3.92 12.44 -12.08
CA SER A 100 4.52 11.35 -12.86
C SER A 100 3.65 10.09 -12.95
N PHE A 101 2.61 9.96 -12.10
CA PHE A 101 1.75 8.78 -12.05
C PHE A 101 0.28 9.12 -12.36
N ASP A 102 -0.37 8.21 -13.07
CA ASP A 102 -1.81 8.27 -13.36
C ASP A 102 -2.64 7.75 -12.20
N ALA A 103 -2.07 6.84 -11.41
CA ALA A 103 -2.71 6.30 -10.23
C ALA A 103 -1.68 5.88 -9.17
N ILE A 104 -2.12 5.77 -7.92
CA ILE A 104 -1.34 5.27 -6.78
C ILE A 104 -2.12 4.15 -6.11
N TRP A 105 -1.41 3.09 -5.78
CA TRP A 105 -1.90 1.95 -5.02
C TRP A 105 -1.10 1.85 -3.72
N ALA A 106 -1.77 1.82 -2.56
CA ALA A 106 -1.14 1.71 -1.25
C ALA A 106 -1.93 0.70 -0.39
N TYR A 107 -1.66 -0.58 -0.60
CA TYR A 107 -2.41 -1.64 0.07
C TYR A 107 -1.65 -2.18 1.28
N THR A 108 -2.25 -2.06 2.48
CA THR A 108 -1.68 -2.46 3.77
C THR A 108 -0.28 -1.89 4.09
N SER A 109 0.13 -0.83 3.41
CA SER A 109 1.37 -0.10 3.65
C SER A 109 1.21 1.03 4.68
N LEU A 110 0.12 1.83 4.57
CA LEU A 110 -0.18 2.92 5.51
C LEU A 110 -0.34 2.45 6.96
N ILE A 111 -0.75 1.20 7.18
CA ILE A 111 -0.91 0.61 8.52
C ILE A 111 0.40 0.54 9.32
N HIS A 112 1.55 0.68 8.67
CA HIS A 112 2.88 0.62 9.29
C HIS A 112 3.43 1.99 9.68
N ILE A 113 2.65 3.06 9.49
CA ILE A 113 3.09 4.45 9.72
C ILE A 113 2.26 5.09 10.83
N PRO A 114 2.89 5.82 11.80
CA PRO A 114 2.18 6.66 12.74
C PRO A 114 1.33 7.73 12.03
N SER A 115 0.23 8.18 12.67
CA SER A 115 -0.76 9.06 12.02
C SER A 115 -0.18 10.39 11.52
N ASP A 116 0.78 10.98 12.22
CA ASP A 116 1.38 12.25 11.81
C ASP A 116 2.26 12.07 10.56
N ASP A 117 3.00 10.96 10.48
CA ASP A 117 3.81 10.60 9.32
C ASP A 117 2.92 10.20 8.13
N ALA A 118 1.78 9.54 8.40
CA ALA A 118 0.79 9.19 7.39
C ALA A 118 0.22 10.43 6.67
N ARG A 119 -0.02 11.54 7.40
CA ARG A 119 -0.44 12.81 6.79
C ARG A 119 0.60 13.35 5.80
N GLN A 120 1.87 13.35 6.21
CA GLN A 120 2.97 13.82 5.36
C GLN A 120 3.11 12.92 4.12
N MET A 121 2.98 11.60 4.30
CA MET A 121 3.01 10.66 3.18
C MET A 121 1.87 10.95 2.18
N ILE A 122 0.63 11.09 2.64
CA ILE A 122 -0.52 11.36 1.74
C ILE A 122 -0.34 12.69 1.01
N GLN A 123 0.13 13.74 1.70
CA GLN A 123 0.44 15.01 1.06
C GLN A 123 1.48 14.84 -0.06
N ARG A 124 2.51 14.06 0.17
CA ARG A 124 3.55 13.76 -0.81
C ARG A 124 3.00 12.94 -1.97
N LEU A 125 2.24 11.88 -1.70
CA LEU A 125 1.60 11.07 -2.74
C LEU A 125 0.70 11.91 -3.65
N ARG A 126 -0.01 12.90 -3.08
CA ARG A 126 -0.82 13.83 -3.89
C ARG A 126 0.00 14.62 -4.91
N THR A 127 1.25 14.97 -4.61
CA THR A 127 2.11 15.68 -5.57
C THR A 127 2.57 14.79 -6.73
N TYR A 128 2.67 13.49 -6.54
CA TYR A 128 3.08 12.54 -7.58
C TYR A 128 1.96 12.20 -8.55
N LEU A 129 0.71 12.38 -8.13
CA LEU A 129 -0.46 12.12 -8.99
C LEU A 129 -0.68 13.24 -9.99
N ARG A 130 -0.88 12.86 -11.25
CA ARG A 130 -1.39 13.73 -12.29
C ARG A 130 -2.78 14.28 -11.93
N PRO A 131 -3.19 15.39 -12.56
CA PRO A 131 -4.57 15.87 -12.43
C PRO A 131 -5.57 14.77 -12.78
N ARG A 132 -6.59 14.57 -11.93
CA ARG A 132 -7.59 13.50 -12.04
C ARG A 132 -7.05 12.08 -11.79
N GLY A 133 -5.84 11.95 -11.28
CA GLY A 133 -5.28 10.65 -10.89
C GLY A 133 -6.06 10.01 -9.75
N VAL A 134 -5.99 8.68 -9.65
CA VAL A 134 -6.74 7.86 -8.68
C VAL A 134 -5.81 7.36 -7.57
N PHE A 135 -6.28 7.43 -6.34
CA PHE A 135 -5.58 6.87 -5.19
C PHE A 135 -6.40 5.72 -4.59
N ALA A 136 -5.83 4.52 -4.62
CA ALA A 136 -6.37 3.33 -3.96
C ALA A 136 -5.64 3.07 -2.65
N ILE A 137 -6.38 2.79 -1.60
CA ILE A 137 -5.82 2.43 -0.30
C ILE A 137 -6.57 1.26 0.32
N GLY A 138 -5.82 0.33 0.92
CA GLY A 138 -6.35 -0.75 1.72
C GLY A 138 -5.75 -0.74 3.13
N VAL A 139 -6.60 -0.84 4.15
CA VAL A 139 -6.20 -0.88 5.56
C VAL A 139 -6.97 -1.94 6.33
N ILE A 140 -6.49 -2.30 7.52
CA ILE A 140 -7.20 -3.18 8.46
C ILE A 140 -8.17 -2.34 9.28
N GLU A 141 -9.44 -2.76 9.36
CA GLU A 141 -10.47 -2.10 10.16
C GLU A 141 -10.21 -2.26 11.66
N GLY A 142 -10.38 -1.16 12.41
CA GLY A 142 -10.27 -1.13 13.87
C GLY A 142 -9.80 0.23 14.39
N ASP A 143 -9.42 0.26 15.68
CA ASP A 143 -9.05 1.47 16.40
C ASP A 143 -7.70 1.37 17.13
N SER A 144 -7.00 0.25 17.01
CA SER A 144 -5.74 0.01 17.72
C SER A 144 -4.52 0.52 16.96
N ALA A 145 -3.52 0.96 17.70
CA ALA A 145 -2.23 1.34 17.17
C ALA A 145 -1.10 0.94 18.12
N GLY A 146 0.04 0.50 17.59
CA GLY A 146 1.22 0.14 18.38
C GLY A 146 2.09 -0.93 17.75
N MET A 147 3.14 -1.29 18.48
CA MET A 147 4.04 -2.39 18.08
C MET A 147 3.37 -3.74 18.34
N VAL A 148 3.37 -4.60 17.36
CA VAL A 148 2.75 -5.94 17.40
C VAL A 148 3.79 -6.99 17.03
N ASP A 149 4.00 -7.95 17.93
CA ASP A 149 4.75 -9.18 17.63
C ASP A 149 3.79 -10.20 17.00
N HIS A 150 3.93 -10.44 15.72
CA HIS A 150 3.04 -11.31 14.96
C HIS A 150 3.72 -12.66 14.66
N ARG A 151 2.94 -13.75 14.72
CA ARG A 151 3.42 -15.11 14.49
C ARG A 151 4.21 -15.34 13.20
N THR A 152 4.01 -14.51 12.17
CA THR A 152 4.75 -14.59 10.89
C THR A 152 6.18 -14.07 11.00
N MET A 153 6.50 -13.27 12.04
CA MET A 153 7.82 -12.68 12.27
C MET A 153 8.12 -12.66 13.77
N PRO A 154 8.23 -13.83 14.43
CA PRO A 154 8.33 -13.92 15.89
C PRO A 154 9.59 -13.20 16.41
N GLY A 155 9.43 -12.41 17.49
CA GLY A 155 10.50 -11.61 18.08
C GLY A 155 10.95 -10.40 17.25
N ASN A 156 10.22 -10.07 16.18
CA ASN A 156 10.47 -8.90 15.33
C ASN A 156 9.18 -8.08 15.20
N PRO A 157 8.85 -7.28 16.22
CA PRO A 157 7.63 -6.51 16.25
C PRO A 157 7.60 -5.46 15.17
N ARG A 158 6.42 -5.22 14.59
CA ARG A 158 6.15 -4.19 13.60
C ARG A 158 5.11 -3.23 14.13
N TYR A 159 5.18 -1.98 13.71
CA TYR A 159 4.12 -1.03 14.00
C TYR A 159 2.90 -1.36 13.15
N PHE A 160 1.74 -1.36 13.80
CA PHE A 160 0.44 -1.48 13.13
C PHE A 160 -0.51 -0.41 13.64
N LYS A 161 -1.19 0.26 12.73
CA LYS A 161 -2.35 1.09 13.01
C LYS A 161 -3.53 0.56 12.23
N LYS A 162 -4.65 0.36 12.90
CA LYS A 162 -5.94 0.07 12.30
C LYS A 162 -6.72 1.38 12.12
N TYR A 163 -7.65 1.39 11.18
CA TYR A 163 -8.43 2.57 10.86
C TYR A 163 -9.91 2.23 10.77
N SER A 164 -10.80 3.16 11.13
CA SER A 164 -12.18 3.14 10.68
C SER A 164 -12.31 3.78 9.30
N SER A 165 -13.41 3.51 8.58
CA SER A 165 -13.70 4.15 7.28
C SER A 165 -13.70 5.67 7.38
N ASP A 166 -14.32 6.23 8.42
CA ASP A 166 -14.42 7.68 8.61
C ASP A 166 -13.06 8.30 8.96
N GLU A 167 -12.25 7.63 9.80
CA GLU A 167 -10.91 8.11 10.13
C GLU A 167 -10.02 8.17 8.88
N LEU A 168 -10.07 7.12 8.04
CA LEU A 168 -9.31 7.09 6.79
C LEU A 168 -9.73 8.20 5.82
N LYS A 169 -11.03 8.42 5.67
CA LYS A 169 -11.57 9.52 4.88
C LYS A 169 -11.13 10.89 5.40
N GLN A 170 -11.24 11.13 6.72
CA GLN A 170 -10.79 12.37 7.36
C GLN A 170 -9.28 12.60 7.23
N LEU A 171 -8.51 11.53 7.12
CA LEU A 171 -7.07 11.60 6.89
C LEU A 171 -6.73 12.05 5.47
N ILE A 172 -7.49 11.60 4.46
CA ILE A 172 -7.14 11.69 3.03
C ILE A 172 -7.79 12.92 2.36
N GLU A 173 -9.08 13.18 2.60
CA GLU A 173 -9.84 14.25 1.92
C GLU A 173 -9.26 15.66 2.09
N PRO A 174 -8.61 16.04 3.22
CA PRO A 174 -8.00 17.37 3.36
C PRO A 174 -6.93 17.70 2.32
N PHE A 175 -6.38 16.70 1.63
CA PHE A 175 -5.38 16.88 0.58
C PHE A 175 -5.98 17.00 -0.82
N GLY A 176 -7.29 17.23 -0.93
CA GLY A 176 -7.99 17.46 -2.20
C GLY A 176 -8.48 16.19 -2.88
N PHE A 177 -8.46 15.09 -2.17
CA PHE A 177 -9.07 13.83 -2.61
C PHE A 177 -10.56 13.78 -2.26
N LYS A 178 -11.33 13.03 -3.04
CA LYS A 178 -12.74 12.74 -2.77
C LYS A 178 -12.97 11.23 -2.83
N LEU A 179 -13.54 10.65 -1.77
CA LEU A 179 -13.93 9.24 -1.75
C LEU A 179 -15.01 8.98 -2.81
N VAL A 180 -14.79 8.01 -3.69
CA VAL A 180 -15.72 7.62 -4.78
C VAL A 180 -16.16 6.17 -4.70
N HIS A 181 -15.43 5.31 -4.00
CA HIS A 181 -15.78 3.92 -3.80
C HIS A 181 -15.21 3.38 -2.50
N GLU A 182 -15.99 2.56 -1.81
CA GLU A 182 -15.56 1.79 -0.64
C GLU A 182 -16.05 0.36 -0.74
N GLN A 183 -15.19 -0.58 -0.40
CA GLN A 183 -15.52 -1.99 -0.29
C GLN A 183 -14.89 -2.57 0.98
N LYS A 184 -15.66 -3.35 1.75
CA LYS A 184 -15.11 -4.15 2.85
C LYS A 184 -14.87 -5.58 2.38
N TYR A 185 -13.75 -6.14 2.83
CA TYR A 185 -13.32 -7.49 2.48
C TYR A 185 -12.85 -8.23 3.73
N GLN A 186 -13.35 -9.44 3.96
CA GLN A 186 -13.03 -10.25 5.14
C GLN A 186 -12.54 -11.64 4.74
N PRO A 187 -11.25 -11.80 4.36
CA PRO A 187 -10.68 -13.10 3.95
C PRO A 187 -10.41 -14.04 5.13
N ASN A 188 -10.31 -13.48 6.34
CA ASN A 188 -9.97 -14.18 7.59
C ASN A 188 -10.67 -13.51 8.80
N ASN A 189 -10.03 -13.49 9.95
CA ASN A 189 -10.57 -12.85 11.17
C ASN A 189 -10.46 -11.31 11.14
N SER A 190 -9.79 -10.72 10.15
CA SER A 190 -9.66 -9.27 10.00
C SER A 190 -10.56 -8.77 8.88
N VAL A 191 -11.21 -7.63 9.09
CA VAL A 191 -11.91 -6.89 8.04
C VAL A 191 -10.94 -5.89 7.44
N TYR A 192 -10.90 -5.81 6.12
CA TYR A 192 -10.14 -4.82 5.36
C TYR A 192 -11.09 -3.79 4.78
N ILE A 193 -10.69 -2.53 4.84
CA ILE A 193 -11.37 -1.41 4.20
C ILE A 193 -10.57 -1.03 2.97
N ASN A 194 -11.20 -1.12 1.81
CA ASN A 194 -10.63 -0.75 0.52
C ASN A 194 -11.33 0.52 0.05
N GLN A 195 -10.61 1.61 -0.19
CA GLN A 195 -11.17 2.89 -0.62
C GLN A 195 -10.47 3.39 -1.88
N LEU A 196 -11.27 3.99 -2.81
CA LEU A 196 -10.79 4.70 -3.99
C LEU A 196 -11.13 6.18 -3.88
N PHE A 197 -10.14 7.01 -4.16
CA PHE A 197 -10.24 8.46 -4.15
C PHE A 197 -9.85 9.04 -5.52
N VAL A 198 -10.49 10.16 -5.88
CA VAL A 198 -10.17 10.96 -7.07
C VAL A 198 -9.91 12.41 -6.70
#